data_f89de69e13bb8330b5175d226dc193cf
#
_entry.id   f89de69e13bb8330b5175d226dc193cf
#
_cell.length_a   1.000
_cell.length_b   1.000
_cell.length_c   1.000
_cell.angle_alpha   90.00
_cell.angle_beta   90.00
_cell.angle_gamma   90.00
#
_symmetry.space_group_name_H-M   'P 1'
#
loop_
_entity.id
_entity.type
_entity.pdbx_description
1 polymer ?
#
loop_
_entity_poly.entity_id
_entity_poly.type
_entity_poly.pdbx_seq_one_letter_code
_entity_poly.pdbx_strand_id
1 'polypeptide(L)' 'MAITQDEARKVAHLARIAVDDADLPALAQELNGILHFMEQLNEVDVTGVEPMTGVEPMRLKRREDVVTDGDQQAAVL' A
#
# COMPACT_ATOMS: atom_id res chain seq x y z
N MET A 1 -13.96 14.42 2.99
CA MET A 1 -12.57 14.71 3.46
C MET A 1 -11.80 15.37 2.33
N ALA A 2 -11.16 16.47 2.59
CA ALA A 2 -10.42 17.21 1.57
C ALA A 2 -9.01 17.55 2.08
N ILE A 3 -8.02 17.35 1.22
CA ILE A 3 -6.63 17.67 1.49
C ILE A 3 -6.32 19.05 0.89
N THR A 4 -5.74 19.93 1.70
CA THR A 4 -5.23 21.23 1.25
C THR A 4 -3.86 21.06 0.59
N GLN A 5 -3.39 22.12 -0.10
CA GLN A 5 -2.05 22.10 -0.69
C GLN A 5 -0.95 21.95 0.39
N ASP A 6 -1.14 22.57 1.55
CA ASP A 6 -0.18 22.45 2.65
C ASP A 6 -0.12 21.05 3.21
N GLU A 7 -1.26 20.38 3.32
CA GLU A 7 -1.32 18.98 3.72
C GLU A 7 -0.67 18.08 2.68
N ALA A 8 -0.90 18.32 1.38
CA ALA A 8 -0.24 17.59 0.31
C ALA A 8 1.28 17.75 0.36
N ARG A 9 1.75 18.97 0.66
CA ARG A 9 3.19 19.23 0.85
C ARG A 9 3.76 18.42 2.03
N LYS A 10 3.05 18.39 3.16
CA LYS A 10 3.46 17.63 4.33
C LYS A 10 3.52 16.12 4.04
N VAL A 11 2.51 15.60 3.35
CA VAL A 11 2.45 14.18 2.98
C VAL A 11 3.60 13.82 2.05
N ALA A 12 3.89 14.64 1.04
CA ALA A 12 5.01 14.45 0.15
C ALA A 12 6.35 14.45 0.91
N HIS A 13 6.50 15.37 1.86
CA HIS A 13 7.70 15.44 2.71
C HIS A 13 7.85 14.19 3.57
N LEU A 14 6.77 13.71 4.19
CA LEU A 14 6.79 12.48 4.98
C LEU A 14 7.12 11.25 4.13
N ALA A 15 6.63 11.21 2.90
CA ALA A 15 6.93 10.14 1.94
C ALA A 15 8.30 10.29 1.28
N ARG A 16 9.01 11.41 1.55
CA ARG A 16 10.30 11.75 0.94
C ARG A 16 10.23 11.84 -0.58
N ILE A 17 9.12 12.36 -1.09
CA ILE A 17 8.89 12.59 -2.51
C ILE A 17 9.12 14.08 -2.79
N ALA A 18 10.01 14.38 -3.74
CA ALA A 18 10.22 15.75 -4.17
C ALA A 18 9.05 16.21 -5.06
N VAL A 19 8.37 17.26 -4.64
CA VAL A 19 7.25 17.85 -5.38
C VAL A 19 7.47 19.36 -5.47
N ASP A 20 7.44 19.89 -6.69
CA ASP A 20 7.55 21.32 -6.90
C ASP A 20 6.25 22.04 -6.47
N ASP A 21 6.39 23.25 -5.97
CA ASP A 21 5.22 24.06 -5.53
C ASP A 21 4.21 24.26 -6.67
N ALA A 22 4.66 24.33 -7.91
CA ALA A 22 3.78 24.46 -9.08
C ALA A 22 2.89 23.23 -9.29
N ASP A 23 3.32 22.05 -8.85
CA ASP A 23 2.59 20.79 -9.02
C ASP A 23 1.64 20.49 -7.85
N LEU A 24 1.78 21.18 -6.73
CA LEU A 24 0.97 20.94 -5.54
C LEU A 24 -0.54 21.08 -5.75
N PRO A 25 -1.05 22.09 -6.48
CA PRO A 25 -2.48 22.20 -6.72
C PRO A 25 -3.06 21.00 -7.46
N ALA A 26 -2.37 20.53 -8.50
CA ALA A 26 -2.80 19.35 -9.27
C ALA A 26 -2.72 18.09 -8.42
N LEU A 27 -1.65 17.91 -7.65
CA LEU A 27 -1.47 16.77 -6.76
C LEU A 27 -2.57 16.71 -5.69
N ALA A 28 -2.89 17.84 -5.05
CA ALA A 28 -3.96 17.93 -4.07
C ALA A 28 -5.31 17.58 -4.68
N GLN A 29 -5.57 17.99 -5.90
CA GLN A 29 -6.81 17.68 -6.61
C GLN A 29 -6.92 16.18 -6.89
N GLU A 30 -5.84 15.55 -7.35
CA GLU A 30 -5.82 14.11 -7.61
C GLU A 30 -6.01 13.30 -6.32
N LEU A 31 -5.34 13.67 -5.24
CA LEU A 31 -5.50 13.03 -3.94
C LEU A 31 -6.93 13.17 -3.42
N ASN A 32 -7.53 14.32 -3.57
CA ASN A 32 -8.93 14.53 -3.19
C ASN A 32 -9.88 13.68 -4.00
N GLY A 33 -9.60 13.46 -5.29
CA GLY A 33 -10.36 12.54 -6.14
C GLY A 33 -10.31 11.11 -5.63
N ILE A 34 -9.13 10.64 -5.25
CA ILE A 34 -8.94 9.29 -4.69
C ILE A 34 -9.67 9.16 -3.35
N LEU A 35 -9.54 10.14 -2.46
CA LEU A 35 -10.21 10.13 -1.16
C LEU A 35 -11.73 10.15 -1.31
N HIS A 36 -12.26 10.92 -2.26
CA HIS A 36 -13.69 10.95 -2.55
C HIS A 36 -14.18 9.56 -3.03
N PHE A 37 -13.40 8.91 -3.89
CA PHE A 37 -13.71 7.55 -4.34
C PHE A 37 -13.70 6.56 -3.16
N MET A 38 -12.74 6.69 -2.25
CA MET A 38 -12.67 5.84 -1.05
C MET A 38 -13.85 6.06 -0.10
N GLU A 39 -14.36 7.29 -0.01
CA GLU A 39 -15.53 7.59 0.81
C GLU A 39 -16.78 6.80 0.40
N GLN A 40 -16.87 6.40 -0.86
CA GLN A 40 -17.97 5.56 -1.33
C GLN A 40 -17.99 4.18 -0.65
N LEU A 41 -16.86 3.69 -0.19
CA LEU A 41 -16.77 2.45 0.57
C LEU A 41 -17.49 2.53 1.92
N ASN A 42 -17.65 3.73 2.47
CA ASN A 42 -18.34 3.94 3.73
C ASN A 42 -19.86 3.77 3.64
N GLU A 43 -20.43 3.65 2.44
CA GLU A 43 -21.83 3.35 2.25
C GLU A 43 -22.18 1.95 2.76
N VAL A 44 -21.22 1.05 2.82
CA VAL A 44 -21.40 -0.32 3.28
C VAL A 44 -21.17 -0.39 4.78
N ASP A 45 -22.16 -0.89 5.52
CA ASP A 45 -22.02 -1.14 6.95
C ASP A 45 -21.22 -2.43 7.17
N VAL A 46 -20.04 -2.28 7.73
CA VAL A 46 -19.13 -3.39 8.04
C VAL A 46 -19.01 -3.66 9.53
N THR A 47 -19.94 -3.12 10.32
CA THR A 47 -19.93 -3.29 11.78
C THR A 47 -20.03 -4.78 12.13
N GLY A 48 -19.06 -5.28 12.90
CA GLY A 48 -19.04 -6.68 13.33
C GLY A 48 -18.58 -7.68 12.28
N VAL A 49 -18.16 -7.20 11.10
CA VAL A 49 -17.61 -8.07 10.04
C VAL A 49 -16.10 -8.18 10.21
N GLU A 50 -15.59 -9.39 10.35
CA GLU A 50 -14.16 -9.63 10.44
C GLU A 50 -13.48 -9.46 9.08
N PRO A 51 -12.23 -8.92 9.06
CA PRO A 51 -11.48 -8.83 7.81
C PRO A 51 -11.22 -10.21 7.22
N MET A 52 -11.39 -10.34 5.90
CA MET A 52 -11.10 -11.57 5.18
C MET A 52 -9.65 -11.50 4.66
N THR A 53 -8.82 -12.45 5.11
CA THR A 53 -7.43 -12.56 4.68
C THR A 53 -7.23 -13.62 3.60
N GLY A 54 -8.24 -14.42 3.32
CA GLY A 54 -8.22 -15.44 2.28
C GLY A 54 -9.61 -16.00 2.06
N VAL A 55 -9.85 -16.60 0.89
CA VAL A 55 -11.15 -17.17 0.51
C VAL A 55 -11.38 -18.50 1.21
N GLU A 56 -10.34 -19.31 1.34
CA GLU A 56 -10.37 -20.60 2.02
C GLU A 56 -9.30 -20.64 3.10
N PRO A 57 -9.56 -21.33 4.24
CA PRO A 57 -8.53 -21.56 5.24
C PRO A 57 -7.43 -22.44 4.64
N MET A 58 -6.26 -21.87 4.45
CA MET A 58 -5.10 -22.58 3.93
C MET A 58 -3.91 -22.41 4.85
N ARG A 59 -3.08 -23.42 4.88
CA ARG A 59 -1.78 -23.35 5.52
C ARG A 59 -0.70 -23.18 4.46
N LEU A 60 0.36 -22.46 4.80
CA LEU A 60 1.52 -22.33 3.93
C LEU A 60 2.05 -23.73 3.61
N LYS A 61 2.11 -24.05 2.31
CA LYS A 61 2.71 -25.29 1.84
C LYS A 61 4.21 -25.20 2.04
N ARG A 62 4.75 -26.09 2.84
CA ARG A 62 6.18 -26.14 3.12
C ARG A 62 6.82 -27.29 2.40
N ARG A 63 8.05 -27.11 1.99
CA ARG A 63 8.91 -28.18 1.51
C ARG A 63 9.67 -28.80 2.69
N GLU A 64 10.19 -30.00 2.50
CA GLU A 64 11.05 -30.62 3.48
C GLU A 64 12.35 -29.82 3.66
N ASP A 65 12.85 -29.80 4.90
CA ASP A 65 14.10 -29.13 5.23
C ASP A 65 15.29 -30.02 4.88
N VAL A 66 15.55 -30.15 3.58
CA VAL A 66 16.64 -30.95 3.02
C VAL A 66 17.57 -30.03 2.26
N VAL A 67 18.86 -30.11 2.54
CA VAL A 67 19.87 -29.34 1.82
C VAL A 67 20.07 -29.92 0.43
N THR A 68 19.59 -29.22 -0.61
CA THR A 68 19.71 -29.66 -2.02
C THR A 68 20.54 -28.70 -2.86
N ASP A 69 20.88 -27.54 -2.34
CA ASP A 69 21.53 -26.45 -3.05
C ASP A 69 22.87 -26.03 -2.39
N GLY A 70 23.49 -26.94 -1.64
CA GLY A 70 24.80 -26.74 -1.06
C GLY A 70 25.92 -26.91 -2.08
N ASP A 71 27.14 -26.58 -1.66
CA ASP A 71 28.41 -26.73 -2.44
C ASP A 71 28.39 -26.00 -3.79
N GLN A 72 27.75 -24.84 -3.86
CA GLN A 72 27.65 -24.04 -5.08
C GLN A 72 28.47 -22.74 -5.00
N GLN A 73 29.46 -22.70 -4.15
CA GLN A 73 30.27 -21.50 -3.94
C GLN A 73 30.86 -20.98 -5.25
N ALA A 74 31.41 -21.85 -6.09
CA ALA A 74 32.04 -21.46 -7.34
C ALA A 74 31.01 -20.87 -8.35
N ALA A 75 29.76 -21.35 -8.33
CA ALA A 75 28.70 -20.83 -9.20
C ALA A 75 28.13 -19.50 -8.70
N VAL A 76 28.13 -19.27 -7.39
CA VAL A 76 27.56 -18.07 -6.77
C VAL A 76 28.55 -16.90 -6.73
N LEU A 77 29.84 -17.17 -6.58
CA LEU A 77 30.92 -16.16 -6.56
C LEU A 77 31.54 -15.91 -7.98
#